data_d09f75a320a8f2a406bb36e2136f3b7c
#
_entry.id   d09f75a320a8f2a406bb36e2136f3b7c
#
_cell.length_a   1.000
_cell.length_b   1.000
_cell.length_c   1.000
_cell.angle_alpha   90.00
_cell.angle_beta   90.00
_cell.angle_gamma   90.00
#
_symmetry.space_group_name_H-M   'P 1'
#
loop_
_entity.id
_entity.type
_entity.pdbx_description
1 polymer ?
#
loop_
_entity_poly.entity_id
_entity_poly.type
_entity_poly.pdbx_seq_one_letter_code
_entity_poly.pdbx_strand_id
1 'polypeptide(L)'
;MTNEFANNAPAERLHNKRVGRELAMQYIFQCTLTEEKFSAASWNAFLEQASEEHNLSTNRYGRKCREYAEKLIEACVSDSERIEETIRNVARNWAPERISAVDHATLKVAIAEMLNFPDVPPVVSIDEAVAITRDYSDERACDFVNGILNAVKGTLNRPEREGIKA
;
A
#
# COMPACT_ATOMS: atom_id res chain seq x y z
N MET A 1 -27.58 -30.37 20.77
CA MET A 1 -27.36 -29.10 19.99
C MET A 1 -26.07 -28.51 20.45
N THR A 2 -25.01 -28.83 19.77
CA THR A 2 -23.70 -28.25 19.98
C THR A 2 -23.72 -26.84 19.43
N ASN A 3 -23.34 -25.92 20.27
CA ASN A 3 -23.35 -24.48 20.02
C ASN A 3 -22.22 -24.15 19.03
N GLU A 4 -22.47 -24.33 17.72
CA GLU A 4 -21.53 -23.97 16.65
C GLU A 4 -21.30 -22.46 16.51
N PHE A 5 -21.99 -21.66 17.31
CA PHE A 5 -21.85 -20.21 17.30
C PHE A 5 -20.73 -19.67 18.21
N ALA A 6 -20.05 -20.54 18.97
CA ALA A 6 -19.10 -20.08 19.99
C ALA A 6 -17.64 -19.99 19.51
N ASN A 7 -17.33 -20.28 18.24
CA ASN A 7 -15.93 -20.31 17.78
C ASN A 7 -15.64 -19.54 16.48
N ASN A 8 -16.51 -18.63 16.11
CA ASN A 8 -16.16 -17.57 15.17
C ASN A 8 -15.89 -16.28 15.95
N ALA A 9 -14.84 -16.30 16.77
CA ALA A 9 -14.12 -15.07 16.96
C ALA A 9 -13.75 -14.63 15.53
N PRO A 10 -14.14 -13.42 15.09
CA PRO A 10 -13.77 -12.98 13.75
C PRO A 10 -12.26 -13.12 13.67
N ALA A 11 -11.79 -13.90 12.70
CA ALA A 11 -10.38 -13.93 12.35
C ALA A 11 -9.94 -12.48 12.43
N GLU A 12 -8.91 -12.17 13.22
CA GLU A 12 -8.53 -10.78 13.52
C GLU A 12 -8.57 -9.99 12.24
N ARG A 13 -9.59 -9.16 12.11
CA ARG A 13 -9.75 -8.36 10.91
C ARG A 13 -8.54 -7.46 10.84
N LEU A 14 -7.76 -7.61 9.79
CA LEU A 14 -6.69 -6.69 9.51
C LEU A 14 -7.25 -5.27 9.57
N HIS A 15 -6.45 -4.36 10.10
CA HIS A 15 -6.86 -2.96 10.16
C HIS A 15 -7.26 -2.47 8.76
N ASN A 16 -8.32 -1.72 8.66
CA ASN A 16 -8.85 -1.27 7.36
C ASN A 16 -7.81 -0.52 6.51
N LYS A 17 -6.86 0.18 7.12
CA LYS A 17 -5.76 0.82 6.41
C LYS A 17 -4.78 -0.18 5.80
N ARG A 18 -4.51 -1.30 6.48
CA ARG A 18 -3.70 -2.39 5.94
C ARG A 18 -4.33 -2.95 4.66
N VAL A 19 -5.60 -3.26 4.72
CA VAL A 19 -6.34 -3.76 3.55
C VAL A 19 -6.39 -2.71 2.44
N GLY A 20 -6.61 -1.45 2.80
CA GLY A 20 -6.57 -0.32 1.85
C GLY A 20 -5.23 -0.19 1.14
N ARG A 21 -4.11 -0.35 1.85
CA ARG A 21 -2.76 -0.34 1.25
C ARG A 21 -2.57 -1.50 0.29
N GLU A 22 -3.03 -2.67 0.66
CA GLU A 22 -2.95 -3.89 -0.16
C GLU A 22 -3.76 -3.75 -1.45
N LEU A 23 -5.00 -3.26 -1.34
CA LEU A 23 -5.85 -2.98 -2.51
C LEU A 23 -5.21 -1.94 -3.45
N ALA A 24 -4.66 -0.87 -2.89
CA ALA A 24 -3.98 0.15 -3.67
C ALA A 24 -2.77 -0.42 -4.42
N MET A 25 -1.94 -1.22 -3.74
CA MET A 25 -0.79 -1.88 -4.34
C MET A 25 -1.21 -2.82 -5.48
N GLN A 26 -2.21 -3.65 -5.25
CA GLN A 26 -2.71 -4.59 -6.27
C GLN A 26 -3.24 -3.86 -7.50
N TYR A 27 -3.96 -2.78 -7.31
CA TYR A 27 -4.47 -1.97 -8.43
C TYR A 27 -3.36 -1.28 -9.21
N ILE A 28 -2.41 -0.65 -8.53
CA ILE A 28 -1.25 -0.01 -9.17
C ILE A 28 -0.41 -1.05 -9.93
N PHE A 29 -0.22 -2.23 -9.35
CA PHE A 29 0.45 -3.34 -10.01
C PHE A 29 -0.28 -3.76 -11.30
N GLN A 30 -1.58 -3.93 -11.24
CA GLN A 30 -2.40 -4.25 -12.42
C GLN A 30 -2.27 -3.19 -13.50
N CYS A 31 -2.39 -1.91 -13.15
CA CYS A 31 -2.24 -0.81 -14.10
C CYS A 31 -0.85 -0.80 -14.77
N THR A 32 0.19 -1.14 -14.02
CA THR A 32 1.54 -1.23 -14.56
C THR A 32 1.65 -2.36 -15.59
N LEU A 33 1.07 -3.53 -15.31
CA LEU A 33 1.12 -4.67 -16.22
C LEU A 33 0.29 -4.48 -17.48
N THR A 34 -0.86 -3.82 -17.35
CA THR A 34 -1.79 -3.59 -18.47
C THR A 34 -1.53 -2.29 -19.22
N GLU A 35 -0.59 -1.48 -18.72
CA GLU A 35 -0.32 -0.12 -19.23
C GLU A 35 -1.55 0.78 -19.22
N GLU A 36 -2.53 0.45 -18.38
CA GLU A 36 -3.75 1.24 -18.21
C GLU A 36 -3.53 2.44 -17.30
N LYS A 37 -4.15 3.54 -17.64
CA LYS A 37 -4.22 4.71 -16.78
C LYS A 37 -5.36 4.54 -15.77
N PHE A 38 -5.20 5.16 -14.61
CA PHE A 38 -6.27 5.24 -13.63
C PHE A 38 -7.56 5.79 -14.26
N SER A 39 -8.67 5.09 -14.02
CA SER A 39 -10.01 5.57 -14.35
C SER A 39 -11.01 5.03 -13.33
N ALA A 40 -12.10 5.73 -13.13
CA ALA A 40 -13.17 5.27 -12.23
C ALA A 40 -13.74 3.92 -12.69
N ALA A 41 -13.88 3.71 -13.99
CA ALA A 41 -14.37 2.45 -14.56
C ALA A 41 -13.41 1.28 -14.28
N SER A 42 -12.12 1.49 -14.49
CA SER A 42 -11.08 0.50 -14.21
C SER A 42 -11.00 0.17 -12.72
N TRP A 43 -11.06 1.19 -11.87
CA TRP A 43 -11.08 1.02 -10.42
C TRP A 43 -12.30 0.23 -9.94
N ASN A 44 -13.48 0.54 -10.43
CA ASN A 44 -14.70 -0.18 -10.07
C ASN A 44 -14.67 -1.64 -10.51
N ALA A 45 -14.16 -1.92 -11.71
CA ALA A 45 -13.98 -3.30 -12.20
C ALA A 45 -13.00 -4.08 -11.32
N PHE A 46 -11.89 -3.46 -10.94
CA PHE A 46 -10.93 -4.05 -10.01
C PHE A 46 -11.56 -4.34 -8.65
N LEU A 47 -12.31 -3.39 -8.08
CA LEU A 47 -12.96 -3.55 -6.77
C LEU A 47 -13.97 -4.69 -6.75
N GLU A 48 -14.69 -4.92 -7.83
CA GLU A 48 -15.65 -6.00 -7.94
C GLU A 48 -14.97 -7.35 -7.72
N GLN A 49 -13.85 -7.58 -8.39
CA GLN A 49 -13.04 -8.79 -8.24
C GLN A 49 -12.34 -8.85 -6.87
N ALA A 50 -11.66 -7.79 -6.47
CA ALA A 50 -10.89 -7.72 -5.23
C ALA A 50 -11.78 -7.84 -3.99
N SER A 51 -13.02 -7.39 -4.05
CA SER A 51 -13.97 -7.50 -2.94
C SER A 51 -14.29 -8.96 -2.60
N GLU A 52 -14.32 -9.84 -3.58
CA GLU A 52 -14.48 -11.28 -3.37
C GLU A 52 -13.23 -11.88 -2.72
N GLU A 53 -12.05 -11.56 -3.26
CA GLU A 53 -10.76 -12.09 -2.77
C GLU A 53 -10.45 -11.67 -1.33
N HIS A 54 -10.73 -10.41 -1.00
CA HIS A 54 -10.50 -9.85 0.34
C HIS A 54 -11.69 -10.02 1.29
N ASN A 55 -12.73 -10.68 0.84
CA ASN A 55 -13.94 -10.87 1.63
C ASN A 55 -14.52 -9.54 2.15
N LEU A 56 -14.48 -8.51 1.32
CA LEU A 56 -14.98 -7.18 1.64
C LEU A 56 -16.49 -7.14 1.43
N SER A 57 -17.19 -6.97 2.54
CA SER A 57 -18.64 -6.75 2.50
C SER A 57 -18.97 -5.26 2.26
N THR A 58 -20.24 -4.98 2.00
CA THR A 58 -20.76 -3.61 1.85
C THR A 58 -20.91 -2.87 3.19
N ASN A 59 -20.47 -3.47 4.30
CA ASN A 59 -20.52 -2.88 5.62
C ASN A 59 -19.50 -1.74 5.79
N ARG A 60 -19.54 -1.12 6.98
CA ARG A 60 -18.65 -0.01 7.33
C ARG A 60 -17.18 -0.35 7.18
N TYR A 61 -16.76 -1.56 7.55
CA TYR A 61 -15.37 -1.99 7.44
C TYR A 61 -14.91 -2.04 5.98
N GLY A 62 -15.65 -2.74 5.12
CA GLY A 62 -15.32 -2.84 3.69
C GLY A 62 -15.28 -1.47 3.01
N ARG A 63 -16.22 -0.59 3.35
CA ARG A 63 -16.22 0.79 2.84
C ARG A 63 -14.97 1.55 3.25
N LYS A 64 -14.54 1.47 4.50
CA LYS A 64 -13.32 2.11 4.98
C LYS A 64 -12.06 1.59 4.30
N CYS A 65 -11.99 0.28 4.03
CA CYS A 65 -10.89 -0.30 3.25
C CYS A 65 -10.80 0.33 1.86
N ARG A 66 -11.93 0.41 1.15
CA ARG A 66 -12.02 0.97 -0.20
C ARG A 66 -11.70 2.47 -0.23
N GLU A 67 -12.25 3.23 0.71
CA GLU A 67 -12.01 4.68 0.81
C GLU A 67 -10.52 4.99 1.06
N TYR A 68 -9.86 4.21 1.90
CA TYR A 68 -8.43 4.40 2.16
C TYR A 68 -7.59 4.04 0.94
N ALA A 69 -7.92 2.95 0.25
CA ALA A 69 -7.28 2.58 -1.00
C ALA A 69 -7.42 3.67 -2.07
N GLU A 70 -8.61 4.23 -2.22
CA GLU A 70 -8.87 5.33 -3.17
C GLU A 70 -7.99 6.55 -2.90
N LYS A 71 -7.88 6.97 -1.65
CA LYS A 71 -7.01 8.09 -1.26
C LYS A 71 -5.54 7.82 -1.59
N LEU A 72 -5.06 6.61 -1.37
CA LEU A 72 -3.70 6.21 -1.71
C LEU A 72 -3.48 6.22 -3.23
N ILE A 73 -4.43 5.71 -3.99
CA ILE A 73 -4.35 5.70 -5.46
C ILE A 73 -4.36 7.13 -6.01
N GLU A 74 -5.23 7.99 -5.51
CA GLU A 74 -5.26 9.40 -5.89
C GLU A 74 -3.90 10.07 -5.62
N ALA A 75 -3.29 9.81 -4.47
CA ALA A 75 -1.96 10.32 -4.14
C ALA A 75 -0.89 9.75 -5.08
N CYS A 76 -0.94 8.45 -5.40
CA CYS A 76 -0.01 7.84 -6.35
C CYS A 76 -0.11 8.48 -7.75
N VAL A 77 -1.31 8.80 -8.20
CA VAL A 77 -1.54 9.38 -9.53
C VAL A 77 -1.15 10.86 -9.55
N SER A 78 -1.63 11.64 -8.59
CA SER A 78 -1.38 13.08 -8.56
C SER A 78 0.08 13.45 -8.27
N ASP A 79 0.80 12.61 -7.54
CA ASP A 79 2.20 12.86 -7.14
C ASP A 79 3.18 11.89 -7.84
N SER A 80 2.75 11.31 -8.96
CA SER A 80 3.47 10.23 -9.67
C SER A 80 4.91 10.59 -10.01
N GLU A 81 5.17 11.77 -10.57
CA GLU A 81 6.52 12.20 -10.95
C GLU A 81 7.44 12.31 -9.74
N ARG A 82 6.95 12.91 -8.66
CA ARG A 82 7.71 13.08 -7.42
C ARG A 82 8.03 11.72 -6.78
N ILE A 83 7.08 10.80 -6.80
CA ILE A 83 7.27 9.43 -6.28
C ILE A 83 8.34 8.71 -7.10
N GLU A 84 8.24 8.72 -8.42
CA GLU A 84 9.21 8.08 -9.31
C GLU A 84 10.61 8.70 -9.17
N GLU A 85 10.70 10.01 -9.07
CA GLU A 85 11.97 10.72 -8.85
C GLU A 85 12.57 10.32 -7.49
N THR A 86 11.75 10.23 -6.45
CA THR A 86 12.18 9.80 -5.12
C THR A 86 12.78 8.39 -5.17
N ILE A 87 12.10 7.45 -5.85
CA ILE A 87 12.60 6.08 -6.02
C ILE A 87 13.94 6.09 -6.77
N ARG A 88 14.04 6.80 -7.89
CA ARG A 88 15.28 6.89 -8.67
C ARG A 88 16.44 7.42 -7.84
N ASN A 89 16.20 8.46 -7.05
CA ASN A 89 17.25 9.11 -6.26
C ASN A 89 17.77 8.20 -5.15
N VAL A 90 16.91 7.50 -4.45
CA VAL A 90 17.33 6.61 -3.36
C VAL A 90 17.81 5.25 -3.86
N ALA A 91 17.32 4.79 -5.01
CA ALA A 91 17.69 3.50 -5.60
C ALA A 91 18.95 3.55 -6.47
N ARG A 92 19.64 4.67 -6.57
CA ARG A 92 20.86 4.82 -7.41
C ARG A 92 21.94 3.77 -7.13
N ASN A 93 22.09 3.37 -5.88
CA ASN A 93 23.03 2.36 -5.41
C ASN A 93 22.46 0.94 -5.41
N TRP A 94 21.20 0.80 -5.82
CA TRP A 94 20.46 -0.45 -5.88
C TRP A 94 20.11 -0.66 -7.35
N ALA A 95 20.37 -1.75 -7.95
CA ALA A 95 20.07 -2.00 -9.36
C ALA A 95 18.57 -1.77 -9.68
N PRO A 96 18.13 -0.55 -10.10
CA PRO A 96 16.71 -0.23 -10.26
C PRO A 96 15.99 -1.10 -11.29
N GLU A 97 16.71 -1.58 -12.27
CA GLU A 97 16.22 -2.51 -13.30
C GLU A 97 15.83 -3.89 -12.74
N ARG A 98 16.20 -4.19 -11.49
CA ARG A 98 15.87 -5.44 -10.80
C ARG A 98 14.67 -5.32 -9.88
N ILE A 99 14.08 -4.14 -9.79
CA ILE A 99 12.87 -3.94 -9.00
C ILE A 99 11.71 -4.64 -9.71
N SER A 100 11.11 -5.64 -9.06
CA SER A 100 9.93 -6.29 -9.62
C SER A 100 8.75 -5.32 -9.68
N ALA A 101 7.81 -5.57 -10.58
CA ALA A 101 6.63 -4.71 -10.72
C ALA A 101 5.79 -4.65 -9.43
N VAL A 102 5.70 -5.75 -8.68
CA VAL A 102 4.96 -5.79 -7.42
C VAL A 102 5.67 -4.99 -6.32
N ASP A 103 7.00 -5.10 -6.23
CA ASP A 103 7.79 -4.32 -5.26
C ASP A 103 7.73 -2.83 -5.59
N HIS A 104 7.79 -2.48 -6.86
CA HIS A 104 7.65 -1.10 -7.32
C HIS A 104 6.28 -0.52 -6.96
N ALA A 105 5.20 -1.28 -7.15
CA ALA A 105 3.86 -0.86 -6.73
C ALA A 105 3.77 -0.65 -5.22
N THR A 106 4.36 -1.54 -4.42
CA THR A 106 4.43 -1.42 -2.96
C THR A 106 5.20 -0.16 -2.55
N LEU A 107 6.34 0.11 -3.17
CA LEU A 107 7.13 1.33 -2.93
C LEU A 107 6.33 2.58 -3.27
N LYS A 108 5.64 2.61 -4.38
CA LYS A 108 4.81 3.76 -4.79
C LYS A 108 3.75 4.08 -3.74
N VAL A 109 3.01 3.07 -3.29
CA VAL A 109 1.96 3.25 -2.30
C VAL A 109 2.53 3.75 -0.97
N ALA A 110 3.61 3.15 -0.49
CA ALA A 110 4.25 3.56 0.76
C ALA A 110 4.79 4.99 0.69
N ILE A 111 5.47 5.35 -0.39
CA ILE A 111 6.01 6.70 -0.58
C ILE A 111 4.88 7.73 -0.72
N ALA A 112 3.82 7.41 -1.46
CA ALA A 112 2.64 8.26 -1.55
C ALA A 112 2.04 8.55 -0.17
N GLU A 113 1.93 7.54 0.67
CA GLU A 113 1.46 7.69 2.05
C GLU A 113 2.42 8.54 2.89
N MET A 114 3.71 8.29 2.82
CA MET A 114 4.72 9.05 3.56
C MET A 114 4.75 10.53 3.16
N LEU A 115 4.50 10.84 1.91
CA LEU A 115 4.53 12.21 1.38
C LEU A 115 3.22 12.97 1.61
N ASN A 116 2.08 12.29 1.62
CA ASN A 116 0.77 12.93 1.54
C ASN A 116 -0.14 12.70 2.76
N PHE A 117 0.23 11.78 3.65
CA PHE A 117 -0.61 11.42 4.81
C PHE A 117 0.15 11.76 6.11
N PRO A 118 0.15 13.02 6.53
CA PRO A 118 0.95 13.45 7.68
C PRO A 118 0.50 12.84 9.01
N ASP A 119 -0.73 12.36 9.10
CA ASP A 119 -1.26 11.68 10.29
C ASP A 119 -0.73 10.24 10.45
N VAL A 120 -0.12 9.67 9.42
CA VAL A 120 0.50 8.34 9.47
C VAL A 120 2.00 8.49 9.75
N PRO A 121 2.51 7.93 10.86
CA PRO A 121 3.95 7.94 11.12
C PRO A 121 4.73 7.23 10.01
N PRO A 122 5.84 7.78 9.52
CA PRO A 122 6.64 7.13 8.47
C PRO A 122 7.04 5.69 8.76
N VAL A 123 7.38 5.36 10.01
CA VAL A 123 7.72 3.98 10.40
C VAL A 123 6.55 3.01 10.20
N VAL A 124 5.32 3.49 10.34
CA VAL A 124 4.12 2.66 10.09
C VAL A 124 4.00 2.34 8.60
N SER A 125 4.19 3.33 7.73
CA SER A 125 4.18 3.09 6.27
C SER A 125 5.25 2.09 5.86
N ILE A 126 6.43 2.15 6.48
CA ILE A 126 7.53 1.20 6.21
C ILE A 126 7.17 -0.21 6.69
N ASP A 127 6.74 -0.35 7.93
CA ASP A 127 6.40 -1.66 8.51
C ASP A 127 5.26 -2.33 7.73
N GLU A 128 4.27 -1.58 7.33
CA GLU A 128 3.15 -2.06 6.52
C GLU A 128 3.61 -2.49 5.12
N ALA A 129 4.46 -1.71 4.47
CA ALA A 129 5.03 -2.04 3.16
C ALA A 129 5.87 -3.32 3.22
N VAL A 130 6.70 -3.49 4.25
CA VAL A 130 7.51 -4.69 4.44
C VAL A 130 6.61 -5.91 4.68
N ALA A 131 5.55 -5.77 5.46
CA ALA A 131 4.60 -6.84 5.71
C ALA A 131 3.86 -7.27 4.42
N ILE A 132 3.44 -6.31 3.59
CA ILE A 132 2.84 -6.60 2.27
C ILE A 132 3.88 -7.29 1.36
N THR A 133 5.10 -6.79 1.33
CA THR A 133 6.17 -7.40 0.53
C THR A 133 6.42 -8.86 0.94
N ARG A 134 6.36 -9.16 2.22
CA ARG A 134 6.52 -10.54 2.71
C ARG A 134 5.45 -11.49 2.18
N ASP A 135 4.23 -10.99 1.98
CA ASP A 135 3.12 -11.80 1.48
C ASP A 135 3.20 -12.04 -0.05
N TYR A 136 3.85 -11.15 -0.80
CA TYR A 136 3.89 -11.17 -2.27
C TYR A 136 5.27 -11.45 -2.88
N SER A 137 6.33 -11.36 -2.10
CA SER A 137 7.70 -11.50 -2.54
C SER A 137 8.53 -12.33 -1.55
N ASP A 138 9.84 -12.20 -1.59
CA ASP A 138 10.78 -12.94 -0.74
C ASP A 138 11.48 -12.03 0.29
N GLU A 139 12.33 -12.64 1.14
CA GLU A 139 13.10 -11.91 2.17
C GLU A 139 14.05 -10.87 1.58
N ARG A 140 14.60 -11.12 0.40
CA ARG A 140 15.47 -10.14 -0.29
C ARG A 140 14.69 -8.89 -0.67
N ALA A 141 13.46 -9.07 -1.17
CA ALA A 141 12.57 -7.97 -1.49
C ALA A 141 12.19 -7.19 -0.23
N CYS A 142 11.94 -7.88 0.90
CA CYS A 142 11.68 -7.23 2.17
C CYS A 142 12.84 -6.34 2.62
N ASP A 143 14.07 -6.82 2.56
CA ASP A 143 15.27 -6.07 2.92
C ASP A 143 15.45 -4.86 1.98
N PHE A 144 15.23 -5.06 0.70
CA PHE A 144 15.31 -4.03 -0.31
C PHE A 144 14.27 -2.92 -0.09
N VAL A 145 12.99 -3.28 0.05
CA VAL A 145 11.90 -2.34 0.31
C VAL A 145 12.15 -1.57 1.62
N ASN A 146 12.56 -2.27 2.67
CA ASN A 146 12.90 -1.64 3.94
C ASN A 146 14.03 -0.62 3.79
N GLY A 147 15.11 -0.97 3.07
CA GLY A 147 16.25 -0.09 2.82
C GLY A 147 15.87 1.18 2.05
N ILE A 148 15.12 1.03 0.97
CA ILE A 148 14.63 2.15 0.16
C ILE A 148 13.75 3.08 0.99
N LEU A 149 12.77 2.53 1.71
CA LEU A 149 11.83 3.34 2.49
C LEU A 149 12.47 4.03 3.68
N ASN A 150 13.47 3.42 4.31
CA ASN A 150 14.27 4.09 5.34
C ASN A 150 15.07 5.27 4.77
N ALA A 151 15.61 5.14 3.57
CA ALA A 151 16.28 6.25 2.89
C ALA A 151 15.30 7.39 2.58
N VAL A 152 14.09 7.06 2.11
CA VAL A 152 13.03 8.06 1.90
C VAL A 152 12.66 8.75 3.22
N LYS A 153 12.47 7.98 4.28
CA LYS A 153 12.18 8.50 5.63
C LYS A 153 13.22 9.54 6.06
N GLY A 154 14.48 9.29 5.81
CA GLY A 154 15.58 10.21 6.13
C GLY A 154 15.52 11.54 5.39
N THR A 155 14.80 11.63 4.27
CA THR A 155 14.59 12.86 3.52
C THR A 155 13.37 13.67 3.95
N LEU A 156 12.50 13.08 4.79
CA LEU A 156 11.29 13.74 5.26
C LEU A 156 11.60 14.73 6.38
N ASN A 157 11.00 15.90 6.31
CA ASN A 157 11.13 16.92 7.35
C ASN A 157 9.98 16.82 8.36
N ARG A 158 9.87 15.65 9.01
CA ARG A 158 8.87 15.41 10.06
C ARG A 158 9.30 14.25 10.97
N PRO A 159 8.71 14.12 12.19
CA PRO A 159 8.97 13.02 13.09
C PRO A 159 8.69 11.67 12.45
N GLU A 160 9.61 10.72 12.63
CA GLU A 160 9.48 9.39 12.01
C GLU A 160 8.50 8.46 12.71
N ARG A 161 8.24 8.68 14.00
CA ARG A 161 7.41 7.82 14.84
C ARG A 161 6.08 8.44 15.25
N GLU A 162 5.83 9.67 14.84
CA GLU A 162 4.63 10.42 15.19
C GLU A 162 3.90 10.89 13.95
N GLY A 163 2.58 10.82 14.00
CA GLY A 163 1.73 11.47 13.03
C GLY A 163 1.55 12.94 13.39
N ILE A 164 1.51 13.80 12.39
CA ILE A 164 1.18 15.20 12.56
C ILE A 164 -0.34 15.34 12.50
N LYS A 165 -0.95 15.73 13.60
CA LYS A 165 -2.38 16.01 13.61
C LYS A 165 -2.63 17.35 12.92
N ALA A 166 -3.55 17.31 11.98
CA ALA A 166 -4.02 18.54 11.34
C ALA A 166 -4.78 19.41 12.35
#